data_16c995d0d84df3dbc96a071ed28c0e02
#
_entry.id   16c995d0d84df3dbc96a071ed28c0e02
#
_cell.length_a   1.000
_cell.length_b   1.000
_cell.length_c   1.000
_cell.angle_alpha   90.00
_cell.angle_beta   90.00
_cell.angle_gamma   90.00
#
_symmetry.space_group_name_H-M   'P 1'
#
loop_
_entity.id
_entity.type
_entity.pdbx_description
1 polymer ?
#
loop_
_entity_poly.entity_id
_entity_poly.type
_entity_poly.pdbx_seq_one_letter_code
_entity_poly.pdbx_strand_id
1 'polypeptide(L)'
;NEEWISDKTRHVVDGLRTQRLDRPYIRDNGKLRPASWQEAFAAIAAKAGRLDGKRVGAVAGDLAAVEEMFALKELLAKFGSANMAVQGGEAFDAKAGRGSYIFNPTIAGIDQADALLIIGSNPRREGTLLNARIRKRWRTGQLKIGVIGPKADLTYDYEHIGAGTDSLGDLAASKHSFAEVLKNARHPIVLVGAAGLARPDGAAVLSLAAKLALDVGAIKDGWNGFGVLHDTASRVGALDIGFAASGGLSTAQMTTFGALDVLFLLGADETKVPDGTFVVYIGTHGDRGAHRADVILPGAAYTEKSGIYVNTEGRAQMANRAAFPPGDAREDWAIVRALSEVL
;
A
#
# COMPACT_ATOMS: atom_id res chain seq x y z
N ASN A 1 14.04 -8.17 -11.06
CA ASN A 1 14.36 -8.66 -12.39
C ASN A 1 15.33 -7.77 -13.19
N GLU A 2 16.00 -6.87 -12.55
CA GLU A 2 17.11 -6.09 -13.08
C GLU A 2 18.34 -6.34 -12.20
N GLU A 3 19.53 -6.11 -12.74
CA GLU A 3 20.81 -6.24 -12.02
C GLU A 3 21.01 -5.13 -10.97
N TRP A 4 20.14 -4.14 -10.96
CA TRP A 4 20.23 -2.92 -10.17
C TRP A 4 19.26 -2.93 -9.01
N ILE A 5 19.61 -2.24 -7.94
CA ILE A 5 18.72 -1.81 -6.88
C ILE A 5 18.77 -0.29 -6.75
N SER A 6 17.73 0.33 -6.23
CA SER A 6 17.76 1.77 -5.97
C SER A 6 18.66 2.09 -4.77
N ASP A 7 19.22 3.31 -4.75
CA ASP A 7 20.00 3.77 -3.58
C ASP A 7 19.13 3.80 -2.32
N LYS A 8 17.85 4.13 -2.44
CA LYS A 8 16.88 4.04 -1.35
C LYS A 8 16.85 2.63 -0.73
N THR A 9 16.77 1.58 -1.54
CA THR A 9 16.80 0.19 -1.08
C THR A 9 18.15 -0.19 -0.46
N ARG A 10 19.24 0.29 -1.03
CA ARG A 10 20.61 -0.02 -0.59
C ARG A 10 20.87 0.46 0.85
N HIS A 11 20.36 1.63 1.20
CA HIS A 11 20.67 2.30 2.46
C HIS A 11 19.64 2.08 3.57
N VAL A 12 18.49 1.48 3.27
CA VAL A 12 17.41 1.28 4.25
C VAL A 12 17.82 0.38 5.43
N VAL A 13 18.82 -0.47 5.24
CA VAL A 13 19.32 -1.39 6.28
C VAL A 13 19.83 -0.68 7.54
N ASP A 14 20.30 0.54 7.43
CA ASP A 14 20.80 1.31 8.58
C ASP A 14 19.69 1.60 9.59
N GLY A 15 18.45 1.77 9.15
CA GLY A 15 17.28 1.94 10.00
C GLY A 15 17.00 0.76 10.94
N LEU A 16 17.44 -0.46 10.57
CA LEU A 16 17.23 -1.65 11.39
C LEU A 16 18.06 -1.68 12.70
N ARG A 17 18.98 -0.74 12.88
CA ARG A 17 19.87 -0.69 14.06
C ARG A 17 19.46 0.33 15.11
N THR A 18 18.52 1.21 14.81
CA THR A 18 18.20 2.35 15.67
C THR A 18 16.73 2.36 16.07
N GLN A 19 16.43 2.86 17.27
CA GLN A 19 15.07 3.07 17.77
C GLN A 19 14.16 1.81 17.71
N ARG A 20 14.74 0.64 17.85
CA ARG A 20 14.02 -0.64 17.78
C ARG A 20 13.20 -0.88 19.04
N LEU A 21 11.96 -1.33 18.85
CA LEU A 21 11.12 -1.83 19.92
C LEU A 21 11.53 -3.25 20.26
N ASP A 22 11.86 -3.49 21.52
CA ASP A 22 12.41 -4.76 22.00
C ASP A 22 11.52 -5.48 23.03
N ARG A 23 10.49 -4.81 23.54
CA ARG A 23 9.52 -5.33 24.53
C ARG A 23 8.19 -4.61 24.42
N PRO A 24 7.11 -5.18 25.01
CA PRO A 24 5.83 -4.46 25.09
C PRO A 24 5.92 -3.21 25.98
N TYR A 25 5.07 -2.23 25.69
CA TYR A 25 4.86 -1.04 26.49
C TYR A 25 3.37 -0.79 26.66
N ILE A 26 2.99 -0.24 27.82
CA ILE A 26 1.63 0.26 28.08
C ILE A 26 1.69 1.71 28.54
N ARG A 27 0.65 2.48 28.19
CA ARG A 27 0.53 3.87 28.64
C ARG A 27 -0.15 3.90 30.00
N ASP A 28 0.57 4.41 30.99
CA ASP A 28 0.11 4.61 32.34
C ASP A 28 0.32 6.07 32.73
N ASN A 29 -0.76 6.74 33.18
CA ASN A 29 -0.75 8.18 33.54
C ASN A 29 -0.11 9.07 32.45
N GLY A 30 -0.41 8.79 31.16
CA GLY A 30 0.10 9.54 30.01
C GLY A 30 1.54 9.20 29.58
N LYS A 31 2.24 8.31 30.29
CA LYS A 31 3.62 7.89 29.98
C LYS A 31 3.68 6.42 29.59
N LEU A 32 4.47 6.11 28.57
CA LEU A 32 4.78 4.72 28.22
C LEU A 32 5.74 4.12 29.24
N ARG A 33 5.40 2.93 29.76
CA ARG A 33 6.29 2.12 30.59
C ARG A 33 6.47 0.72 30.00
N PRO A 34 7.62 0.08 30.20
CA PRO A 34 7.80 -1.32 29.87
C PRO A 34 6.74 -2.21 30.53
N ALA A 35 6.31 -3.26 29.83
CA ALA A 35 5.33 -4.22 30.29
C ALA A 35 5.70 -5.64 29.84
N SER A 36 5.13 -6.64 30.52
CA SER A 36 5.15 -8.00 30.00
C SER A 36 4.11 -8.20 28.89
N TRP A 37 4.22 -9.26 28.12
CA TRP A 37 3.21 -9.65 27.14
C TRP A 37 1.84 -9.86 27.78
N GLN A 38 1.79 -10.48 28.97
CA GLN A 38 0.56 -10.71 29.72
C GLN A 38 -0.12 -9.37 30.13
N GLU A 39 0.65 -8.42 30.66
CA GLU A 39 0.13 -7.10 31.02
C GLU A 39 -0.42 -6.37 29.79
N ALA A 40 0.32 -6.38 28.68
CA ALA A 40 -0.09 -5.72 27.43
C ALA A 40 -1.39 -6.35 26.88
N PHE A 41 -1.48 -7.67 26.82
CA PHE A 41 -2.69 -8.36 26.36
C PHE A 41 -3.88 -8.14 27.27
N ALA A 42 -3.66 -8.15 28.61
CA ALA A 42 -4.70 -7.84 29.58
C ALA A 42 -5.25 -6.43 29.43
N ALA A 43 -4.38 -5.43 29.17
CA ALA A 43 -4.79 -4.06 28.91
C ALA A 43 -5.66 -3.92 27.64
N ILE A 44 -5.29 -4.63 26.57
CA ILE A 44 -6.09 -4.68 25.33
C ILE A 44 -7.42 -5.36 25.59
N ALA A 45 -7.43 -6.54 26.25
CA ALA A 45 -8.65 -7.31 26.54
C ALA A 45 -9.62 -6.51 27.42
N ALA A 46 -9.13 -5.80 28.41
CA ALA A 46 -9.95 -4.94 29.28
C ALA A 46 -10.68 -3.85 28.49
N LYS A 47 -10.06 -3.33 27.40
CA LYS A 47 -10.64 -2.29 26.57
C LYS A 47 -11.47 -2.81 25.42
N ALA A 48 -11.00 -3.85 24.71
CA ALA A 48 -11.58 -4.36 23.47
C ALA A 48 -12.60 -5.49 23.69
N GLY A 49 -12.46 -6.30 24.73
CA GLY A 49 -13.18 -7.58 24.90
C GLY A 49 -14.69 -7.51 25.02
N ARG A 50 -15.28 -6.32 25.12
CA ARG A 50 -16.74 -6.10 25.24
C ARG A 50 -17.30 -5.11 24.22
N LEU A 51 -16.49 -4.74 23.21
CA LEU A 51 -16.91 -3.74 22.24
C LEU A 51 -17.76 -4.34 21.10
N ASP A 52 -18.67 -3.53 20.58
CA ASP A 52 -19.29 -3.79 19.28
C ASP A 52 -18.21 -3.69 18.20
N GLY A 53 -18.16 -4.65 17.30
CA GLY A 53 -17.20 -4.67 16.18
C GLY A 53 -17.20 -3.40 15.34
N LYS A 54 -18.33 -2.68 15.27
CA LYS A 54 -18.40 -1.36 14.62
C LYS A 54 -17.48 -0.31 15.25
N ARG A 55 -17.08 -0.53 16.50
CA ARG A 55 -16.22 0.39 17.28
C ARG A 55 -14.75 -0.04 17.31
N VAL A 56 -14.42 -1.14 16.60
CA VAL A 56 -13.05 -1.65 16.46
C VAL A 56 -12.62 -1.57 15.00
N GLY A 57 -11.37 -1.20 14.74
CA GLY A 57 -10.83 -1.16 13.39
C GLY A 57 -9.34 -1.44 13.34
N ALA A 58 -8.82 -1.60 12.13
CA ALA A 58 -7.39 -1.77 11.89
C ALA A 58 -6.90 -1.07 10.63
N VAL A 59 -5.67 -0.57 10.68
CA VAL A 59 -4.93 -0.04 9.53
C VAL A 59 -3.60 -0.79 9.41
N ALA A 60 -3.34 -1.34 8.22
CA ALA A 60 -2.06 -1.92 7.88
C ALA A 60 -1.17 -0.90 7.15
N GLY A 61 0.10 -0.85 7.53
CA GLY A 61 1.11 0.03 6.95
C GLY A 61 1.80 -0.58 5.72
N ASP A 62 2.75 0.15 5.20
CA ASP A 62 3.39 -0.07 3.89
C ASP A 62 4.20 -1.37 3.77
N LEU A 63 4.69 -1.92 4.89
CA LEU A 63 5.56 -3.10 4.92
C LEU A 63 4.91 -4.33 5.58
N ALA A 64 3.59 -4.32 5.79
CA ALA A 64 2.87 -5.45 6.35
C ALA A 64 2.87 -6.64 5.37
N ALA A 65 3.22 -7.83 5.86
CA ALA A 65 3.16 -9.07 5.09
C ALA A 65 1.72 -9.62 5.04
N VAL A 66 1.45 -10.50 4.09
CA VAL A 66 0.12 -11.07 3.88
C VAL A 66 -0.36 -11.82 5.11
N GLU A 67 0.51 -12.61 5.76
CA GLU A 67 0.16 -13.46 6.91
C GLU A 67 -0.31 -12.63 8.12
N GLU A 68 0.37 -11.53 8.41
CA GLU A 68 0.01 -10.68 9.54
C GLU A 68 -1.28 -9.88 9.29
N MET A 69 -1.48 -9.42 8.05
CA MET A 69 -2.74 -8.78 7.66
C MET A 69 -3.90 -9.80 7.69
N PHE A 70 -3.66 -11.04 7.25
CA PHE A 70 -4.67 -12.09 7.31
C PHE A 70 -5.04 -12.44 8.76
N ALA A 71 -4.04 -12.62 9.65
CA ALA A 71 -4.29 -12.86 11.07
C ALA A 71 -5.10 -11.73 11.71
N LEU A 72 -4.77 -10.48 11.39
CA LEU A 72 -5.51 -9.32 11.91
C LEU A 72 -6.93 -9.23 11.35
N LYS A 73 -7.13 -9.60 10.08
CA LYS A 73 -8.46 -9.72 9.47
C LYS A 73 -9.32 -10.76 10.19
N GLU A 74 -8.78 -11.93 10.49
CA GLU A 74 -9.47 -12.98 11.24
C GLU A 74 -9.82 -12.51 12.67
N LEU A 75 -8.92 -11.77 13.32
CA LEU A 75 -9.20 -11.17 14.62
C LEU A 75 -10.35 -10.16 14.56
N LEU A 76 -10.36 -9.29 13.54
CA LEU A 76 -11.45 -8.33 13.33
C LEU A 76 -12.78 -9.04 13.02
N ALA A 77 -12.75 -10.12 12.26
CA ALA A 77 -13.94 -10.93 11.99
C ALA A 77 -14.54 -11.54 13.26
N LYS A 78 -13.70 -11.94 14.24
CA LYS A 78 -14.12 -12.40 15.56
C LYS A 78 -14.89 -11.32 16.35
N PHE A 79 -14.52 -10.05 16.19
CA PHE A 79 -15.28 -8.91 16.71
C PHE A 79 -16.53 -8.58 15.90
N GLY A 80 -16.72 -9.14 14.71
CA GLY A 80 -17.75 -8.72 13.75
C GLY A 80 -17.44 -7.38 13.09
N SER A 81 -16.16 -6.97 13.04
CA SER A 81 -15.73 -5.72 12.42
C SER A 81 -15.39 -5.89 10.95
N ALA A 82 -15.87 -4.96 10.12
CA ALA A 82 -15.46 -4.77 8.73
C ALA A 82 -14.51 -3.57 8.55
N ASN A 83 -14.12 -2.89 9.65
CA ASN A 83 -13.32 -1.68 9.61
C ASN A 83 -11.83 -2.03 9.48
N MET A 84 -11.39 -2.30 8.26
CA MET A 84 -10.00 -2.59 7.96
C MET A 84 -9.57 -1.88 6.68
N ALA A 85 -8.38 -1.29 6.68
CA ALA A 85 -7.81 -0.61 5.53
C ALA A 85 -6.29 -0.80 5.47
N VAL A 86 -5.75 -0.80 4.25
CA VAL A 86 -4.31 -0.65 4.01
C VAL A 86 -4.03 0.80 3.63
N GLN A 87 -2.93 1.36 4.08
CA GLN A 87 -2.56 2.74 3.75
C GLN A 87 -2.57 2.97 2.24
N GLY A 88 -3.23 4.05 1.80
CA GLY A 88 -3.35 4.41 0.39
C GLY A 88 -4.17 3.45 -0.46
N GLY A 89 -4.99 2.60 0.17
CA GLY A 89 -5.85 1.62 -0.50
C GLY A 89 -7.26 2.14 -0.85
N GLU A 90 -7.59 3.37 -0.48
CA GLU A 90 -8.96 3.92 -0.53
C GLU A 90 -9.56 4.03 -1.94
N ALA A 91 -8.73 4.17 -2.96
CA ALA A 91 -9.17 4.28 -4.35
C ALA A 91 -9.60 2.93 -4.95
N PHE A 92 -9.27 1.80 -4.31
CA PHE A 92 -9.46 0.47 -4.86
C PHE A 92 -10.71 -0.21 -4.32
N ASP A 93 -11.43 -0.88 -5.23
CA ASP A 93 -12.45 -1.87 -4.86
C ASP A 93 -11.93 -3.28 -5.16
N ALA A 94 -11.62 -4.04 -4.11
CA ALA A 94 -11.15 -5.41 -4.26
C ALA A 94 -12.15 -6.32 -5.00
N LYS A 95 -13.46 -5.95 -5.00
CA LYS A 95 -14.51 -6.68 -5.72
C LYS A 95 -14.53 -6.43 -7.23
N ALA A 96 -13.87 -5.37 -7.69
CA ALA A 96 -13.75 -5.07 -9.13
C ALA A 96 -12.85 -6.05 -9.89
N GLY A 97 -12.24 -7.01 -9.18
CA GLY A 97 -11.35 -8.02 -9.73
C GLY A 97 -9.89 -7.57 -9.76
N ARG A 98 -9.00 -8.56 -9.72
CA ARG A 98 -7.55 -8.36 -9.55
C ARG A 98 -6.92 -7.49 -10.63
N GLY A 99 -7.40 -7.60 -11.88
CA GLY A 99 -6.92 -6.78 -13.00
C GLY A 99 -7.15 -5.28 -12.84
N SER A 100 -8.01 -4.85 -11.91
CA SER A 100 -8.29 -3.43 -11.66
C SER A 100 -7.23 -2.73 -10.82
N TYR A 101 -6.36 -3.48 -10.13
CA TYR A 101 -5.39 -2.89 -9.20
C TYR A 101 -3.94 -3.39 -9.35
N ILE A 102 -3.64 -4.28 -10.30
CA ILE A 102 -2.25 -4.71 -10.56
C ILE A 102 -1.69 -4.07 -11.84
N PHE A 103 -0.38 -4.20 -12.04
CA PHE A 103 0.29 -3.84 -13.28
C PHE A 103 0.21 -5.01 -14.27
N ASN A 104 -0.93 -5.10 -14.98
CA ASN A 104 -1.24 -6.21 -15.87
C ASN A 104 -0.26 -6.41 -17.05
N PRO A 105 0.38 -5.34 -17.63
CA PRO A 105 1.33 -5.55 -18.72
C PRO A 105 2.51 -6.42 -18.34
N THR A 106 2.75 -6.61 -17.04
CA THR A 106 3.95 -7.14 -16.39
C THR A 106 5.17 -6.23 -16.57
N ILE A 107 6.15 -6.38 -15.70
CA ILE A 107 7.40 -5.59 -15.80
C ILE A 107 8.13 -5.90 -17.10
N ALA A 108 8.11 -7.16 -17.54
CA ALA A 108 8.71 -7.59 -18.81
C ALA A 108 7.96 -7.04 -20.03
N GLY A 109 6.65 -6.86 -19.93
CA GLY A 109 5.84 -6.35 -21.05
C GLY A 109 6.16 -4.90 -21.45
N ILE A 110 6.80 -4.11 -20.55
CA ILE A 110 7.31 -2.77 -20.91
C ILE A 110 8.25 -2.84 -22.13
N ASP A 111 9.00 -3.91 -22.30
CA ASP A 111 9.92 -4.07 -23.41
C ASP A 111 9.21 -4.20 -24.76
N GLN A 112 7.91 -4.51 -24.77
CA GLN A 112 7.06 -4.62 -25.96
C GLN A 112 6.26 -3.35 -26.24
N ALA A 113 6.13 -2.46 -25.22
CA ALA A 113 5.29 -1.26 -25.32
C ALA A 113 5.79 -0.32 -26.43
N ASP A 114 4.86 0.29 -27.15
CA ASP A 114 5.12 1.30 -28.19
C ASP A 114 4.44 2.65 -27.89
N ALA A 115 3.48 2.68 -26.94
CA ALA A 115 2.96 3.89 -26.34
C ALA A 115 2.76 3.68 -24.84
N LEU A 116 3.06 4.71 -24.03
CA LEU A 116 2.90 4.73 -22.57
C LEU A 116 2.28 6.04 -22.13
N LEU A 117 1.13 5.97 -21.46
CA LEU A 117 0.55 7.08 -20.72
C LEU A 117 0.79 6.90 -19.24
N ILE A 118 1.40 7.89 -18.59
CA ILE A 118 1.64 7.92 -17.15
C ILE A 118 0.68 8.94 -16.52
N ILE A 119 -0.13 8.50 -15.56
CA ILE A 119 -1.14 9.32 -14.88
C ILE A 119 -0.81 9.39 -13.39
N GLY A 120 -0.54 10.58 -12.89
CA GLY A 120 -0.36 10.84 -11.46
C GLY A 120 0.76 10.03 -10.83
N SER A 121 1.89 9.84 -11.52
CA SER A 121 3.06 9.12 -11.04
C SER A 121 4.35 9.82 -11.44
N ASN A 122 5.34 9.71 -10.55
CA ASN A 122 6.75 9.92 -10.86
C ASN A 122 7.52 8.59 -10.73
N PRO A 123 7.55 7.76 -11.80
CA PRO A 123 8.19 6.44 -11.73
C PRO A 123 9.66 6.49 -11.32
N ARG A 124 10.36 7.61 -11.57
CA ARG A 124 11.75 7.78 -11.13
C ARG A 124 11.89 7.72 -9.60
N ARG A 125 10.84 8.09 -8.85
CA ARG A 125 10.81 8.07 -7.38
C ARG A 125 10.02 6.90 -6.81
N GLU A 126 8.90 6.56 -7.45
CA GLU A 126 7.92 5.58 -6.95
C GLU A 126 8.29 4.16 -7.37
N GLY A 127 8.89 3.98 -8.57
CA GLY A 127 9.28 2.70 -9.11
C GLY A 127 10.57 2.80 -9.95
N THR A 128 11.69 3.08 -9.29
CA THR A 128 12.97 3.42 -9.96
C THR A 128 13.45 2.36 -10.96
N LEU A 129 13.27 1.08 -10.66
CA LEU A 129 13.65 0.01 -11.59
C LEU A 129 12.69 -0.10 -12.77
N LEU A 130 11.39 0.17 -12.54
CA LEU A 130 10.41 0.28 -13.63
C LEU A 130 10.75 1.46 -14.53
N ASN A 131 11.12 2.60 -13.94
CA ASN A 131 11.57 3.78 -14.69
C ASN A 131 12.82 3.50 -15.53
N ALA A 132 13.79 2.76 -15.00
CA ALA A 132 14.98 2.35 -15.73
C ALA A 132 14.61 1.47 -16.94
N ARG A 133 13.64 0.58 -16.80
CA ARG A 133 13.13 -0.27 -17.90
C ARG A 133 12.36 0.54 -18.95
N ILE A 134 11.52 1.49 -18.54
CA ILE A 134 10.86 2.43 -19.45
C ILE A 134 11.91 3.21 -20.25
N ARG A 135 12.95 3.74 -19.57
CA ARG A 135 14.04 4.46 -20.21
C ARG A 135 14.79 3.57 -21.21
N LYS A 136 15.06 2.31 -20.86
CA LYS A 136 15.71 1.34 -21.75
C LYS A 136 14.88 1.16 -23.03
N ARG A 137 13.57 0.97 -22.92
CA ARG A 137 12.66 0.85 -24.05
C ARG A 137 12.56 2.15 -24.85
N TRP A 138 12.45 3.32 -24.19
CA TRP A 138 12.43 4.61 -24.87
C TRP A 138 13.68 4.87 -25.72
N ARG A 139 14.86 4.48 -25.25
CA ARG A 139 16.13 4.63 -25.97
C ARG A 139 16.18 3.87 -27.30
N THR A 140 15.34 2.90 -27.52
CA THR A 140 15.22 2.23 -28.83
C THR A 140 14.52 3.09 -29.89
N GLY A 141 13.97 4.24 -29.51
CA GLY A 141 13.17 5.11 -30.39
C GLY A 141 11.76 4.58 -30.68
N GLN A 142 11.35 3.48 -30.04
CA GLN A 142 10.08 2.81 -30.35
C GLN A 142 8.98 3.04 -29.30
N LEU A 143 9.21 3.87 -28.27
CA LEU A 143 8.24 4.16 -27.23
C LEU A 143 7.90 5.65 -27.21
N LYS A 144 6.65 5.99 -27.44
CA LYS A 144 6.08 7.33 -27.22
C LYS A 144 5.51 7.42 -25.83
N ILE A 145 5.83 8.49 -25.09
CA ILE A 145 5.42 8.65 -23.70
C ILE A 145 4.64 9.93 -23.53
N GLY A 146 3.44 9.85 -22.91
CA GLY A 146 2.65 10.98 -22.46
C GLY A 146 2.52 10.99 -20.93
N VAL A 147 2.47 12.17 -20.33
CA VAL A 147 2.36 12.32 -18.88
C VAL A 147 1.24 13.29 -18.51
N ILE A 148 0.35 12.84 -17.62
CA ILE A 148 -0.63 13.67 -16.92
C ILE A 148 -0.20 13.72 -15.45
N GLY A 149 0.24 14.88 -14.99
CA GLY A 149 0.76 15.11 -13.66
C GLY A 149 1.75 16.27 -13.62
N PRO A 150 2.38 16.57 -12.49
CA PRO A 150 3.44 17.58 -12.42
C PRO A 150 4.60 17.24 -13.35
N LYS A 151 5.17 18.26 -13.99
CA LYS A 151 6.38 18.07 -14.79
C LYS A 151 7.52 17.58 -13.90
N ALA A 152 8.24 16.57 -14.35
CA ALA A 152 9.37 15.98 -13.63
C ALA A 152 10.46 15.55 -14.62
N ASP A 153 11.71 15.54 -14.19
CA ASP A 153 12.78 14.87 -14.90
C ASP A 153 12.67 13.36 -14.70
N LEU A 154 12.14 12.66 -15.72
CA LEU A 154 12.00 11.20 -15.75
C LEU A 154 13.20 10.50 -16.39
N THR A 155 14.20 11.26 -16.84
CA THR A 155 15.39 10.79 -17.56
C THR A 155 15.14 10.34 -19.00
N TYR A 156 13.99 10.68 -19.57
CA TYR A 156 13.58 10.48 -20.96
C TYR A 156 12.59 11.56 -21.38
N ASP A 157 12.47 11.78 -22.68
CA ASP A 157 11.52 12.76 -23.22
C ASP A 157 10.11 12.20 -23.20
N TYR A 158 9.15 13.08 -22.93
CA TYR A 158 7.73 12.79 -22.93
C TYR A 158 6.90 14.00 -23.35
N GLU A 159 5.71 13.76 -23.84
CA GLU A 159 4.70 14.78 -24.08
C GLU A 159 3.97 15.09 -22.78
N HIS A 160 4.06 16.32 -22.27
CA HIS A 160 3.31 16.75 -21.10
C HIS A 160 1.89 17.14 -21.50
N ILE A 161 0.92 16.28 -21.24
CA ILE A 161 -0.48 16.46 -21.64
C ILE A 161 -1.20 17.47 -20.73
N GLY A 162 -0.85 17.46 -19.43
CA GLY A 162 -1.38 18.38 -18.44
C GLY A 162 -1.15 17.91 -17.02
N ALA A 163 -1.61 18.71 -16.03
CA ALA A 163 -1.31 18.46 -14.63
C ALA A 163 -2.51 17.94 -13.79
N GLY A 164 -3.70 17.95 -14.33
CA GLY A 164 -4.94 17.69 -13.59
C GLY A 164 -5.87 16.67 -14.23
N THR A 165 -6.96 16.38 -13.54
CA THR A 165 -8.01 15.45 -13.97
C THR A 165 -8.74 15.90 -15.23
N ASP A 166 -8.83 17.24 -15.48
CA ASP A 166 -9.40 17.78 -16.72
C ASP A 166 -8.63 17.28 -17.94
N SER A 167 -7.29 17.22 -17.86
CA SER A 167 -6.44 16.70 -18.93
C SER A 167 -6.71 15.22 -19.21
N LEU A 168 -6.99 14.42 -18.17
CA LEU A 168 -7.41 13.03 -18.33
C LEU A 168 -8.79 12.95 -18.99
N GLY A 169 -9.73 13.82 -18.60
CA GLY A 169 -11.05 13.94 -19.21
C GLY A 169 -10.98 14.31 -20.69
N ASP A 170 -10.16 15.29 -21.05
CA ASP A 170 -9.97 15.71 -22.44
C ASP A 170 -9.30 14.62 -23.29
N LEU A 171 -8.32 13.90 -22.72
CA LEU A 171 -7.70 12.76 -23.40
C LEU A 171 -8.72 11.62 -23.62
N ALA A 172 -9.53 11.29 -22.61
CA ALA A 172 -10.58 10.28 -22.70
C ALA A 172 -11.67 10.65 -23.71
N ALA A 173 -11.94 11.96 -23.87
CA ALA A 173 -12.86 12.49 -24.88
C ALA A 173 -12.20 12.64 -26.28
N SER A 174 -10.98 12.16 -26.47
CA SER A 174 -10.19 12.27 -27.73
C SER A 174 -9.97 13.71 -28.20
N LYS A 175 -9.94 14.68 -27.27
CA LYS A 175 -9.67 16.09 -27.60
C LYS A 175 -8.15 16.42 -27.62
N HIS A 176 -7.31 15.50 -27.20
CA HIS A 176 -5.86 15.64 -27.21
C HIS A 176 -5.23 14.63 -28.18
N SER A 177 -4.22 15.07 -28.95
CA SER A 177 -3.56 14.28 -30.02
C SER A 177 -2.96 12.97 -29.52
N PHE A 178 -2.54 12.89 -28.27
CA PHE A 178 -1.97 11.66 -27.69
C PHE A 178 -2.97 10.51 -27.60
N ALA A 179 -4.29 10.79 -27.66
CA ALA A 179 -5.30 9.75 -27.75
C ALA A 179 -5.12 8.90 -29.03
N GLU A 180 -4.79 9.55 -30.15
CA GLU A 180 -4.51 8.85 -31.42
C GLU A 180 -3.19 8.05 -31.36
N VAL A 181 -2.19 8.56 -30.61
CA VAL A 181 -0.95 7.81 -30.37
C VAL A 181 -1.25 6.49 -29.65
N LEU A 182 -2.12 6.53 -28.62
CA LEU A 182 -2.52 5.32 -27.89
C LEU A 182 -3.34 4.35 -28.75
N LYS A 183 -4.33 4.88 -29.51
CA LYS A 183 -5.18 4.04 -30.39
C LYS A 183 -4.41 3.34 -31.51
N ASN A 184 -3.40 3.99 -32.06
CA ASN A 184 -2.59 3.46 -33.15
C ASN A 184 -1.45 2.55 -32.64
N ALA A 185 -1.24 2.43 -31.34
CA ALA A 185 -0.21 1.59 -30.75
C ALA A 185 -0.61 0.11 -30.77
N ARG A 186 0.39 -0.75 -30.98
CA ARG A 186 0.20 -2.21 -30.94
C ARG A 186 0.13 -2.72 -29.50
N HIS A 187 0.92 -2.12 -28.59
CA HIS A 187 1.02 -2.49 -27.18
C HIS A 187 0.98 -1.23 -26.30
N PRO A 188 -0.15 -0.48 -26.30
CA PRO A 188 -0.27 0.70 -25.46
C PRO A 188 -0.35 0.33 -23.98
N ILE A 189 0.27 1.14 -23.11
CA ILE A 189 0.18 1.02 -21.65
C ILE A 189 -0.45 2.29 -21.09
N VAL A 190 -1.44 2.13 -20.21
CA VAL A 190 -2.00 3.18 -19.36
C VAL A 190 -1.63 2.89 -17.92
N LEU A 191 -0.68 3.65 -17.37
CA LEU A 191 -0.13 3.50 -16.03
C LEU A 191 -0.71 4.55 -15.10
N VAL A 192 -1.33 4.13 -13.99
CA VAL A 192 -1.83 5.01 -12.93
C VAL A 192 -0.95 4.85 -11.69
N GLY A 193 -0.47 5.95 -11.12
CA GLY A 193 0.39 5.93 -9.94
C GLY A 193 -0.27 6.41 -8.66
N ALA A 194 0.46 6.23 -7.56
CA ALA A 194 -0.03 6.47 -6.20
C ALA A 194 -0.50 7.92 -5.98
N ALA A 195 0.19 8.92 -6.53
CA ALA A 195 -0.20 10.33 -6.34
C ALA A 195 -1.55 10.67 -6.98
N GLY A 196 -1.89 10.02 -8.12
CA GLY A 196 -3.21 10.15 -8.73
C GLY A 196 -4.32 9.50 -7.90
N LEU A 197 -4.00 8.44 -7.18
CA LEU A 197 -4.95 7.63 -6.41
C LEU A 197 -5.12 8.09 -4.96
N ALA A 198 -4.14 8.80 -4.40
CA ALA A 198 -4.20 9.36 -3.04
C ALA A 198 -5.12 10.59 -2.92
N ARG A 199 -5.69 11.07 -4.02
CA ARG A 199 -6.61 12.20 -4.06
C ARG A 199 -8.00 11.80 -3.57
N PRO A 200 -8.83 12.75 -3.08
CA PRO A 200 -10.23 12.48 -2.73
C PRO A 200 -11.05 11.90 -3.90
N ASP A 201 -10.69 12.24 -5.16
CA ASP A 201 -11.28 11.76 -6.39
C ASP A 201 -10.53 10.56 -7.02
N GLY A 202 -9.61 9.93 -6.28
CA GLY A 202 -8.73 8.86 -6.78
C GLY A 202 -9.48 7.67 -7.38
N ALA A 203 -10.60 7.27 -6.82
CA ALA A 203 -11.43 6.19 -7.38
C ALA A 203 -12.03 6.58 -8.75
N ALA A 204 -12.42 7.85 -8.94
CA ALA A 204 -12.90 8.35 -10.23
C ALA A 204 -11.75 8.43 -11.26
N VAL A 205 -10.55 8.85 -10.83
CA VAL A 205 -9.34 8.84 -11.67
C VAL A 205 -9.03 7.41 -12.14
N LEU A 206 -9.06 6.42 -11.24
CA LEU A 206 -8.83 5.03 -11.56
C LEU A 206 -9.86 4.50 -12.57
N SER A 207 -11.14 4.77 -12.33
CA SER A 207 -12.23 4.35 -13.22
C SER A 207 -12.13 4.97 -14.61
N LEU A 208 -11.80 6.27 -14.68
CA LEU A 208 -11.64 6.97 -15.96
C LEU A 208 -10.41 6.47 -16.73
N ALA A 209 -9.31 6.19 -16.04
CA ALA A 209 -8.11 5.62 -16.64
C ALA A 209 -8.36 4.19 -17.18
N ALA A 210 -9.09 3.36 -16.44
CA ALA A 210 -9.48 2.02 -16.89
C ALA A 210 -10.40 2.08 -18.11
N LYS A 211 -11.38 3.01 -18.11
CA LYS A 211 -12.23 3.26 -19.28
C LYS A 211 -11.40 3.72 -20.49
N LEU A 212 -10.50 4.67 -20.31
CA LEU A 212 -9.59 5.12 -21.37
C LEU A 212 -8.78 3.93 -21.93
N ALA A 213 -8.25 3.05 -21.07
CA ALA A 213 -7.50 1.88 -21.50
C ALA A 213 -8.33 0.93 -22.40
N LEU A 214 -9.62 0.78 -22.09
CA LEU A 214 -10.55 0.04 -22.97
C LEU A 214 -10.77 0.77 -24.30
N ASP A 215 -11.08 2.06 -24.24
CA ASP A 215 -11.45 2.86 -25.42
C ASP A 215 -10.30 3.01 -26.43
N VAL A 216 -9.04 3.00 -25.97
CA VAL A 216 -7.85 3.06 -26.85
C VAL A 216 -7.30 1.68 -27.22
N GLY A 217 -7.96 0.60 -26.84
CA GLY A 217 -7.51 -0.76 -27.15
C GLY A 217 -6.25 -1.20 -26.39
N ALA A 218 -5.99 -0.60 -25.23
CA ALA A 218 -4.92 -1.06 -24.32
C ALA A 218 -5.30 -2.38 -23.63
N ILE A 219 -6.58 -2.71 -23.55
CA ILE A 219 -7.09 -3.99 -23.05
C ILE A 219 -7.74 -4.71 -24.23
N LYS A 220 -7.13 -5.81 -24.66
CA LYS A 220 -7.57 -6.64 -25.81
C LYS A 220 -7.02 -8.06 -25.70
N ASP A 221 -7.46 -8.95 -26.56
CA ASP A 221 -6.96 -10.32 -26.61
C ASP A 221 -5.43 -10.35 -26.75
N GLY A 222 -4.78 -11.09 -25.86
CA GLY A 222 -3.34 -11.23 -25.83
C GLY A 222 -2.55 -10.03 -25.26
N TRP A 223 -3.22 -8.93 -24.89
CA TRP A 223 -2.58 -7.78 -24.29
C TRP A 223 -3.48 -7.06 -23.28
N ASN A 224 -3.02 -6.92 -22.05
CA ASN A 224 -3.63 -6.03 -21.06
C ASN A 224 -2.62 -4.96 -20.65
N GLY A 225 -2.73 -3.79 -21.25
CA GLY A 225 -1.87 -2.63 -21.01
C GLY A 225 -2.35 -1.72 -19.87
N PHE A 226 -3.42 -2.05 -19.15
CA PHE A 226 -3.80 -1.29 -17.96
C PHE A 226 -2.93 -1.67 -16.78
N GLY A 227 -2.37 -0.69 -16.07
CA GLY A 227 -1.49 -0.95 -14.95
C GLY A 227 -1.58 0.09 -13.83
N VAL A 228 -1.46 -0.40 -12.60
CA VAL A 228 -1.32 0.43 -11.40
C VAL A 228 0.09 0.26 -10.85
N LEU A 229 0.76 1.38 -10.57
CA LEU A 229 2.06 1.39 -9.89
C LEU A 229 1.82 1.61 -8.40
N HIS A 230 2.09 0.57 -7.62
CA HIS A 230 2.08 0.64 -6.17
C HIS A 230 3.45 1.03 -5.64
N ASP A 231 3.47 1.90 -4.64
CA ASP A 231 4.66 2.40 -3.95
C ASP A 231 4.91 1.72 -2.60
N THR A 232 4.04 0.77 -2.21
CA THR A 232 4.11 0.02 -0.95
C THR A 232 4.11 -1.49 -1.19
N ALA A 233 4.77 -2.24 -0.32
CA ALA A 233 4.89 -3.70 -0.44
C ALA A 233 3.62 -4.45 0.01
N SER A 234 2.81 -3.86 0.87
CA SER A 234 1.63 -4.49 1.48
C SER A 234 0.38 -4.45 0.61
N ARG A 235 0.23 -3.41 -0.23
CA ARG A 235 -1.07 -3.03 -0.81
C ARG A 235 -1.70 -4.09 -1.70
N VAL A 236 -0.94 -4.66 -2.64
CA VAL A 236 -1.50 -5.70 -3.53
C VAL A 236 -1.91 -6.94 -2.74
N GLY A 237 -1.06 -7.38 -1.79
CA GLY A 237 -1.37 -8.50 -0.91
C GLY A 237 -2.61 -8.25 -0.05
N ALA A 238 -2.77 -7.03 0.49
CA ALA A 238 -3.96 -6.64 1.25
C ALA A 238 -5.24 -6.73 0.40
N LEU A 239 -5.20 -6.22 -0.83
CA LEU A 239 -6.32 -6.30 -1.77
C LEU A 239 -6.65 -7.75 -2.14
N ASP A 240 -5.64 -8.58 -2.40
CA ASP A 240 -5.80 -10.00 -2.75
C ASP A 240 -6.52 -10.79 -1.62
N ILE A 241 -6.21 -10.49 -0.35
CA ILE A 241 -6.87 -11.16 0.78
C ILE A 241 -8.13 -10.44 1.28
N GLY A 242 -8.50 -9.31 0.65
CA GLY A 242 -9.64 -8.49 1.05
C GLY A 242 -9.46 -7.76 2.38
N PHE A 243 -8.21 -7.41 2.75
CA PHE A 243 -7.91 -6.47 3.84
C PHE A 243 -8.04 -5.03 3.30
N ALA A 244 -9.27 -4.61 3.08
CA ALA A 244 -9.61 -3.33 2.45
C ALA A 244 -10.95 -2.83 2.97
N ALA A 245 -11.21 -1.53 2.83
CA ALA A 245 -12.41 -0.85 3.34
C ALA A 245 -13.75 -1.28 2.66
N SER A 246 -13.83 -2.52 2.20
CA SER A 246 -14.99 -3.06 1.48
C SER A 246 -16.17 -3.33 2.44
N GLY A 247 -17.01 -2.34 2.66
CA GLY A 247 -18.16 -2.40 3.56
C GLY A 247 -17.90 -1.93 5.00
N GLY A 248 -16.68 -1.48 5.29
CA GLY A 248 -16.29 -0.85 6.56
C GLY A 248 -15.85 0.61 6.34
N LEU A 249 -15.29 1.21 7.39
CA LEU A 249 -14.77 2.57 7.38
C LEU A 249 -13.43 2.65 6.63
N SER A 250 -13.23 3.71 5.86
CA SER A 250 -11.92 4.06 5.29
C SER A 250 -10.94 4.52 6.40
N THR A 251 -9.64 4.59 6.11
CA THR A 251 -8.64 5.11 7.05
C THR A 251 -9.02 6.49 7.56
N ALA A 252 -9.44 7.40 6.68
CA ALA A 252 -9.85 8.75 7.06
C ALA A 252 -11.08 8.75 7.98
N GLN A 253 -12.05 7.86 7.75
CA GLN A 253 -13.22 7.73 8.62
C GLN A 253 -12.85 7.10 9.97
N MET A 254 -12.01 6.05 9.99
CA MET A 254 -11.53 5.42 11.23
C MET A 254 -10.76 6.39 12.13
N THR A 255 -10.07 7.34 11.54
CA THR A 255 -9.31 8.38 12.27
C THR A 255 -10.11 9.66 12.57
N THR A 256 -11.42 9.65 12.35
CA THR A 256 -12.30 10.72 12.81
C THR A 256 -12.56 10.58 14.31
N PHE A 257 -12.56 11.71 15.04
CA PHE A 257 -12.83 11.72 16.47
C PHE A 257 -14.17 11.02 16.80
N GLY A 258 -14.11 10.08 17.75
CA GLY A 258 -15.29 9.32 18.20
C GLY A 258 -15.77 8.23 17.23
N ALA A 259 -15.11 7.99 16.09
CA ALA A 259 -15.49 6.93 15.15
C ALA A 259 -15.24 5.54 15.72
N LEU A 260 -14.10 5.32 16.37
CA LEU A 260 -13.70 4.05 16.95
C LEU A 260 -13.33 4.19 18.42
N ASP A 261 -13.53 3.11 19.20
CA ASP A 261 -13.03 2.98 20.57
C ASP A 261 -11.65 2.33 20.59
N VAL A 262 -11.38 1.40 19.66
CA VAL A 262 -10.08 0.71 19.53
C VAL A 262 -9.64 0.70 18.07
N LEU A 263 -8.38 1.06 17.84
CA LEU A 263 -7.73 1.01 16.54
C LEU A 263 -6.40 0.25 16.64
N PHE A 264 -6.29 -0.82 15.86
CA PHE A 264 -5.05 -1.53 15.65
C PHE A 264 -4.25 -0.89 14.51
N LEU A 265 -3.00 -0.55 14.76
CA LEU A 265 -2.04 -0.06 13.77
C LEU A 265 -0.97 -1.14 13.55
N LEU A 266 -1.05 -1.84 12.44
CA LEU A 266 -0.08 -2.87 12.05
C LEU A 266 1.01 -2.26 11.17
N GLY A 267 2.10 -1.78 11.77
CA GLY A 267 3.16 -1.06 11.07
C GLY A 267 2.70 0.24 10.40
N ALA A 268 1.55 0.78 10.81
CA ALA A 268 0.95 1.98 10.24
C ALA A 268 1.34 3.23 11.06
N ASP A 269 2.61 3.53 11.09
CA ASP A 269 3.26 4.58 11.91
C ASP A 269 2.94 6.01 11.47
N GLU A 270 2.60 6.22 10.20
CA GLU A 270 2.22 7.54 9.66
C GLU A 270 0.74 7.90 9.90
N THR A 271 -0.06 6.96 10.42
CA THR A 271 -1.50 7.18 10.65
C THR A 271 -1.71 8.09 11.87
N LYS A 272 -2.31 9.26 11.63
CA LYS A 272 -2.65 10.20 12.70
C LYS A 272 -3.98 9.78 13.34
N VAL A 273 -3.95 9.41 14.61
CA VAL A 273 -5.14 9.01 15.37
C VAL A 273 -5.49 10.10 16.40
N PRO A 274 -6.74 10.61 16.44
CA PRO A 274 -7.16 11.62 17.42
C PRO A 274 -7.16 11.06 18.85
N ASP A 275 -7.25 11.94 19.82
CA ASP A 275 -7.46 11.57 21.21
C ASP A 275 -8.81 10.87 21.41
N GLY A 276 -8.91 10.03 22.45
CA GLY A 276 -10.14 9.30 22.78
C GLY A 276 -10.23 7.90 22.17
N THR A 277 -9.49 7.59 21.12
CA THR A 277 -9.37 6.23 20.59
C THR A 277 -8.22 5.49 21.29
N PHE A 278 -8.47 4.29 21.77
CA PHE A 278 -7.43 3.41 22.33
C PHE A 278 -6.65 2.77 21.17
N VAL A 279 -5.36 3.06 21.13
CA VAL A 279 -4.47 2.64 20.02
C VAL A 279 -3.58 1.49 20.43
N VAL A 280 -3.68 0.39 19.71
CA VAL A 280 -2.75 -0.75 19.79
C VAL A 280 -1.81 -0.68 18.60
N TYR A 281 -0.54 -0.41 18.85
CA TYR A 281 0.48 -0.36 17.80
C TYR A 281 1.31 -1.64 17.79
N ILE A 282 1.28 -2.37 16.69
CA ILE A 282 2.16 -3.50 16.39
C ILE A 282 3.20 -2.99 15.41
N GLY A 283 4.44 -2.87 15.84
CA GLY A 283 5.46 -2.25 15.00
C GLY A 283 6.87 -2.48 15.49
N THR A 284 7.83 -1.97 14.75
CA THR A 284 9.25 -2.32 14.89
C THR A 284 10.12 -1.21 15.47
N HIS A 285 9.65 0.04 15.43
CA HIS A 285 10.43 1.23 15.81
C HIS A 285 9.64 2.14 16.75
N GLY A 286 10.38 2.91 17.56
CA GLY A 286 9.84 3.98 18.41
C GLY A 286 9.54 5.25 17.61
N ASP A 287 8.62 5.18 16.70
CA ASP A 287 8.17 6.21 15.76
C ASP A 287 6.86 6.89 16.21
N ARG A 288 6.18 7.59 15.30
CA ARG A 288 4.92 8.29 15.59
C ARG A 288 3.80 7.36 16.06
N GLY A 289 3.70 6.17 15.46
CA GLY A 289 2.71 5.16 15.86
C GLY A 289 2.95 4.72 17.31
N ALA A 290 4.19 4.41 17.68
CA ALA A 290 4.58 4.08 19.04
C ALA A 290 4.29 5.22 20.02
N HIS A 291 4.62 6.46 19.66
CA HIS A 291 4.37 7.63 20.53
C HIS A 291 2.88 7.88 20.78
N ARG A 292 2.01 7.57 19.81
CA ARG A 292 0.55 7.72 19.95
C ARG A 292 -0.10 6.54 20.68
N ALA A 293 0.52 5.38 20.69
CA ALA A 293 -0.08 4.16 21.20
C ALA A 293 -0.38 4.17 22.69
N ASP A 294 -1.45 3.50 23.07
CA ASP A 294 -1.79 3.15 24.46
C ASP A 294 -1.13 1.83 24.85
N VAL A 295 -1.03 0.89 23.88
CA VAL A 295 -0.26 -0.35 24.01
C VAL A 295 0.63 -0.51 22.79
N ILE A 296 1.91 -0.83 23.02
CA ILE A 296 2.88 -1.18 21.98
C ILE A 296 3.20 -2.67 22.10
N LEU A 297 3.08 -3.38 20.99
CA LEU A 297 3.47 -4.76 20.82
C LEU A 297 4.65 -4.81 19.84
N PRO A 298 5.87 -5.20 20.28
CA PRO A 298 7.05 -5.15 19.43
C PRO A 298 7.00 -6.23 18.36
N GLY A 299 6.88 -5.80 17.11
CA GLY A 299 6.86 -6.65 15.93
C GLY A 299 8.25 -6.88 15.33
N ALA A 300 8.32 -7.84 14.41
CA ALA A 300 9.53 -8.17 13.66
C ALA A 300 9.63 -7.31 12.38
N ALA A 301 10.82 -6.77 12.10
CA ALA A 301 11.08 -6.07 10.84
C ALA A 301 11.10 -7.06 9.65
N TYR A 302 11.00 -6.54 8.43
CA TYR A 302 10.93 -7.35 7.20
C TYR A 302 12.09 -8.33 7.02
N THR A 303 13.25 -8.07 7.62
CA THR A 303 14.41 -9.00 7.63
C THR A 303 14.38 -10.03 8.76
N GLU A 304 13.48 -9.86 9.73
CA GLU A 304 13.40 -10.63 10.97
C GLU A 304 12.20 -11.58 11.01
N LYS A 305 11.42 -11.61 9.93
CA LYS A 305 10.27 -12.49 9.75
C LYS A 305 10.29 -13.14 8.37
N SER A 306 9.61 -14.26 8.25
CA SER A 306 9.23 -14.81 6.95
C SER A 306 7.82 -14.35 6.61
N GLY A 307 7.59 -14.01 5.35
CA GLY A 307 6.28 -13.54 4.94
C GLY A 307 6.13 -13.38 3.43
N ILE A 308 4.90 -13.42 2.97
CA ILE A 308 4.55 -13.23 1.57
C ILE A 308 4.29 -11.75 1.29
N TYR A 309 4.88 -11.27 0.21
CA TYR A 309 4.61 -9.97 -0.38
C TYR A 309 4.16 -10.15 -1.83
N VAL A 310 3.18 -9.38 -2.26
CA VAL A 310 2.71 -9.40 -3.64
C VAL A 310 3.15 -8.11 -4.32
N ASN A 311 3.97 -8.23 -5.36
CA ASN A 311 4.50 -7.07 -6.06
C ASN A 311 3.44 -6.39 -6.95
N THR A 312 3.79 -5.25 -7.55
CA THR A 312 2.86 -4.44 -8.36
C THR A 312 2.28 -5.21 -9.57
N GLU A 313 2.99 -6.20 -10.12
CA GLU A 313 2.47 -7.06 -11.22
C GLU A 313 1.64 -8.26 -10.72
N GLY A 314 1.38 -8.35 -9.41
CA GLY A 314 0.58 -9.42 -8.83
C GLY A 314 1.35 -10.72 -8.56
N ARG A 315 2.68 -10.71 -8.54
CA ARG A 315 3.50 -11.88 -8.24
C ARG A 315 3.67 -12.02 -6.72
N ALA A 316 3.21 -13.13 -6.17
CA ALA A 316 3.48 -13.51 -4.79
C ALA A 316 4.94 -13.96 -4.64
N GLN A 317 5.64 -13.41 -3.67
CA GLN A 317 7.04 -13.70 -3.38
C GLN A 317 7.23 -13.91 -1.89
N MET A 318 7.93 -14.99 -1.52
CA MET A 318 8.29 -15.29 -0.15
C MET A 318 9.59 -14.55 0.22
N ALA A 319 9.53 -13.75 1.27
CA ALA A 319 10.71 -13.24 1.97
C ALA A 319 11.05 -14.21 3.11
N ASN A 320 12.28 -14.72 3.13
CA ASN A 320 12.74 -15.57 4.20
C ASN A 320 13.44 -14.75 5.29
N ARG A 321 13.23 -15.11 6.54
CA ARG A 321 13.88 -14.48 7.68
C ARG A 321 15.41 -14.58 7.56
N ALA A 322 16.09 -13.45 7.67
CA ALA A 322 17.55 -13.35 7.62
C ALA A 322 18.18 -13.14 9.00
N ALA A 323 17.45 -12.58 9.96
CA ALA A 323 17.91 -12.28 11.31
C ALA A 323 16.80 -12.55 12.33
N PHE A 324 17.12 -12.47 13.62
CA PHE A 324 16.13 -12.56 14.68
C PHE A 324 15.73 -11.17 15.17
N PRO A 325 14.46 -10.96 15.56
CA PRO A 325 14.03 -9.69 16.14
C PRO A 325 14.71 -9.46 17.51
N PRO A 326 14.85 -8.19 17.95
CA PRO A 326 15.51 -7.84 19.20
C PRO A 326 14.64 -8.18 20.41
N GLY A 327 15.28 -8.62 21.51
CA GLY A 327 14.62 -8.81 22.81
C GLY A 327 13.41 -9.74 22.77
N ASP A 328 12.28 -9.22 23.25
CA ASP A 328 11.01 -9.94 23.29
C ASP A 328 10.13 -9.75 22.05
N ALA A 329 10.62 -9.05 21.00
CA ALA A 329 9.86 -8.87 19.78
C ALA A 329 9.54 -10.21 19.09
N ARG A 330 8.40 -10.27 18.42
CA ARG A 330 7.87 -11.50 17.78
C ARG A 330 7.35 -11.17 16.38
N GLU A 331 7.18 -12.20 15.56
CA GLU A 331 6.50 -12.08 14.27
C GLU A 331 5.05 -11.60 14.47
N ASP A 332 4.62 -10.63 13.70
CA ASP A 332 3.37 -9.90 13.92
C ASP A 332 2.13 -10.82 13.88
N TRP A 333 2.11 -11.80 12.96
CA TRP A 333 1.02 -12.80 12.90
C TRP A 333 0.92 -13.64 14.18
N ALA A 334 2.06 -13.97 14.80
CA ALA A 334 2.11 -14.73 16.04
C ALA A 334 1.61 -13.90 17.24
N ILE A 335 1.91 -12.58 17.24
CA ILE A 335 1.37 -11.62 18.22
C ILE A 335 -0.15 -11.59 18.14
N VAL A 336 -0.69 -11.40 16.91
CA VAL A 336 -2.14 -11.32 16.69
C VAL A 336 -2.84 -12.62 17.08
N ARG A 337 -2.23 -13.78 16.73
CA ARG A 337 -2.76 -15.09 17.11
C ARG A 337 -2.79 -15.25 18.63
N ALA A 338 -1.70 -14.95 19.33
CA ALA A 338 -1.66 -15.05 20.78
C ALA A 338 -2.66 -14.09 21.45
N LEU A 339 -2.79 -12.86 20.94
CA LEU A 339 -3.79 -11.91 21.41
C LEU A 339 -5.22 -12.45 21.26
N SER A 340 -5.51 -13.18 20.18
CA SER A 340 -6.83 -13.76 19.94
C SER A 340 -7.27 -14.82 20.97
N GLU A 341 -6.35 -15.35 21.75
CA GLU A 341 -6.65 -16.32 22.81
C GLU A 341 -7.18 -15.64 24.10
N VAL A 342 -6.91 -14.33 24.26
CA VAL A 342 -7.37 -13.57 25.43
C VAL A 342 -8.53 -12.61 25.13
N LEU A 343 -8.93 -12.47 23.87
CA LEU A 343 -10.06 -11.69 23.37
C LEU A 343 -11.24 -12.60 23.02
#